data_ca21f23f6d383e82d88143e1f37e738a
#
_entry.id   ca21f23f6d383e82d88143e1f37e738a
#
_cell.length_a   1.000
_cell.length_b   1.000
_cell.length_c   1.000
_cell.angle_alpha   90.00
_cell.angle_beta   90.00
_cell.angle_gamma   90.00
#
_symmetry.space_group_name_H-M   'P 1'
#
loop_
_entity.id
_entity.type
_entity.pdbx_description
1 polymer ?
#
loop_
_entity_poly.entity_id
_entity_poly.type
_entity_poly.pdbx_seq_one_letter_code
_entity_poly.pdbx_strand_id
1 'polypeptide(L)'
;MPDGFHLSVVVIRAVARSEYRAVGELFELSAEQRAARIDSERRVMTEASQKLSTATDSEPWPEVASIPSGPVAAASAVVADRLLRRAVAHLPVRIIYPDGTVVGAGDASAPVLMITRPDRLARRMGRDGLIGFGESYMAGEWESTDLVAALAVIAPALRDLMPRELRWLRPVIVASQPRSSRPSREQERRNVAAHYDDLSTDLFAEFLDETMTYSGAVFDRLPASWPDLAEAQRHKIDQVLDAARVGAGTRLLEIGPGWGELAIRAAARGASVRAITPSERQVWLARQRVVAAGQSDRVHVELCDYRDIDGCYDAVISIEMVEAVGYRSWPDYFRAVERLVKPGGAAVVQAITMPHSQMLASRNSQTWTQRYIFPGGLIPSVKALLEITERRTTLRPIDMVSLREHYAETLRLWRERFMQRRKTLGHIGFDEVFVRMWELYLADREAGFRSGQLNVYQWTFINKAAP
;
A
#
# COMPACT_ATOMS: atom_id res chain seq x y z
N MET A 1 3.07 -26.14 3.38
CA MET A 1 1.78 -26.32 2.68
C MET A 1 1.13 -24.94 2.65
N PRO A 2 1.00 -24.24 1.51
CA PRO A 2 0.43 -22.90 1.42
C PRO A 2 -0.89 -22.91 0.63
N ASP A 3 -1.82 -23.86 0.87
CA ASP A 3 -2.98 -24.05 0.00
C ASP A 3 -4.27 -23.36 0.48
N GLY A 4 -4.33 -22.86 1.70
CA GLY A 4 -5.53 -22.23 2.28
C GLY A 4 -5.86 -20.84 1.69
N PHE A 5 -4.84 -20.03 1.37
CA PHE A 5 -5.02 -18.69 0.81
C PHE A 5 -5.47 -18.71 -0.66
N HIS A 6 -5.11 -19.77 -1.39
CA HIS A 6 -5.47 -19.93 -2.80
C HIS A 6 -6.94 -20.27 -3.03
N LEU A 7 -7.61 -20.94 -2.10
CA LEU A 7 -9.02 -21.35 -2.29
C LEU A 7 -10.00 -20.16 -2.14
N SER A 8 -9.78 -19.29 -1.17
CA SER A 8 -10.60 -18.06 -1.02
C SER A 8 -10.46 -17.12 -2.22
N VAL A 9 -9.24 -16.96 -2.74
CA VAL A 9 -8.95 -16.14 -3.93
C VAL A 9 -9.55 -16.73 -5.20
N VAL A 10 -9.58 -18.07 -5.34
CA VAL A 10 -10.12 -18.75 -6.53
C VAL A 10 -11.65 -18.61 -6.61
N VAL A 11 -12.34 -18.64 -5.48
CA VAL A 11 -13.81 -18.51 -5.43
C VAL A 11 -14.24 -17.07 -5.72
N ILE A 12 -13.53 -16.08 -5.16
CA ILE A 12 -13.76 -14.65 -5.48
C ILE A 12 -13.49 -14.38 -6.97
N ARG A 13 -12.48 -15.05 -7.58
CA ARG A 13 -12.19 -14.95 -9.02
C ARG A 13 -13.27 -15.56 -9.90
N ALA A 14 -13.93 -16.61 -9.47
CA ALA A 14 -15.03 -17.21 -10.24
C ALA A 14 -16.27 -16.30 -10.30
N VAL A 15 -16.58 -15.62 -9.18
CA VAL A 15 -17.68 -14.65 -9.10
C VAL A 15 -17.36 -13.41 -9.93
N ALA A 16 -16.15 -12.84 -9.83
CA ALA A 16 -15.74 -11.67 -10.59
C ALA A 16 -15.79 -11.90 -12.13
N ARG A 17 -15.36 -13.08 -12.63
CA ARG A 17 -15.41 -13.40 -14.06
C ARG A 17 -16.84 -13.51 -14.60
N SER A 18 -17.81 -13.91 -13.76
CA SER A 18 -19.23 -13.95 -14.13
C SER A 18 -19.78 -12.53 -14.30
N GLU A 19 -19.39 -11.59 -13.44
CA GLU A 19 -19.86 -10.19 -13.52
C GLU A 19 -19.33 -9.45 -14.76
N TYR A 20 -18.10 -9.73 -15.20
CA TYR A 20 -17.49 -9.08 -16.38
C TYR A 20 -18.20 -9.40 -17.71
N ARG A 21 -18.72 -10.62 -17.84
CA ARG A 21 -19.49 -11.02 -19.04
C ARG A 21 -20.89 -10.41 -19.07
N ALA A 22 -21.49 -10.22 -17.88
CA ALA A 22 -22.82 -9.71 -17.71
C ALA A 22 -22.96 -8.21 -18.04
N VAL A 23 -21.92 -7.40 -17.79
CA VAL A 23 -21.96 -5.94 -17.97
C VAL A 23 -21.94 -5.52 -19.44
N GLY A 24 -21.21 -6.23 -20.31
CA GLY A 24 -21.24 -5.98 -21.77
C GLY A 24 -22.63 -6.15 -22.39
N GLU A 25 -23.42 -7.07 -21.86
CA GLU A 25 -24.77 -7.38 -22.33
C GLU A 25 -25.85 -6.46 -21.73
N LEU A 26 -25.54 -5.76 -20.62
CA LEU A 26 -26.49 -4.85 -19.93
C LEU A 26 -26.81 -3.57 -20.69
N PHE A 27 -25.96 -3.14 -21.61
CA PHE A 27 -26.18 -1.91 -22.38
C PHE A 27 -27.26 -2.07 -23.47
N GLU A 28 -27.60 -3.31 -23.87
CA GLU A 28 -28.63 -3.59 -24.86
C GLU A 28 -30.02 -3.92 -24.27
N LEU A 29 -30.13 -3.99 -22.94
CA LEU A 29 -31.37 -4.40 -22.25
C LEU A 29 -32.27 -3.21 -21.85
N SER A 30 -33.60 -3.40 -21.88
CA SER A 30 -34.56 -2.43 -21.33
C SER A 30 -34.42 -2.27 -19.79
N ALA A 31 -34.96 -1.18 -19.21
CA ALA A 31 -34.90 -0.92 -17.77
C ALA A 31 -35.49 -2.05 -16.91
N GLU A 32 -36.59 -2.68 -17.37
CA GLU A 32 -37.25 -3.81 -16.71
C GLU A 32 -36.38 -5.09 -16.78
N GLN A 33 -35.77 -5.34 -17.93
CA GLN A 33 -34.83 -6.48 -18.10
C GLN A 33 -33.57 -6.34 -17.24
N ARG A 34 -33.10 -5.10 -17.06
CA ARG A 34 -31.96 -4.81 -16.14
C ARG A 34 -32.34 -5.09 -14.68
N ALA A 35 -33.52 -4.64 -14.24
CA ALA A 35 -34.01 -4.88 -12.89
C ALA A 35 -34.22 -6.37 -12.60
N ALA A 36 -34.82 -7.12 -13.51
CA ALA A 36 -35.04 -8.56 -13.39
C ALA A 36 -33.70 -9.34 -13.35
N ARG A 37 -32.70 -8.90 -14.11
CA ARG A 37 -31.37 -9.52 -14.12
C ARG A 37 -30.60 -9.23 -12.84
N ILE A 38 -30.64 -8.01 -12.31
CA ILE A 38 -30.04 -7.62 -11.02
C ILE A 38 -30.65 -8.43 -9.87
N ASP A 39 -31.95 -8.67 -9.88
CA ASP A 39 -32.62 -9.50 -8.87
C ASP A 39 -32.25 -10.99 -8.99
N SER A 40 -32.08 -11.50 -10.20
CA SER A 40 -31.60 -12.86 -10.45
C SER A 40 -30.16 -13.04 -9.98
N GLU A 41 -29.29 -12.07 -10.28
CA GLU A 41 -27.88 -12.09 -9.87
C GLU A 41 -27.73 -11.94 -8.34
N ARG A 42 -28.58 -11.12 -7.70
CA ARG A 42 -28.66 -11.04 -6.21
C ARG A 42 -29.05 -12.39 -5.59
N ARG A 43 -30.00 -13.13 -6.17
CA ARG A 43 -30.38 -14.46 -5.68
C ARG A 43 -29.24 -15.45 -5.83
N VAL A 44 -28.55 -15.46 -6.97
CA VAL A 44 -27.38 -16.33 -7.21
C VAL A 44 -26.24 -16.00 -6.26
N MET A 45 -25.99 -14.70 -6.00
CA MET A 45 -24.99 -14.27 -5.01
C MET A 45 -25.36 -14.64 -3.58
N THR A 46 -26.65 -14.53 -3.21
CA THR A 46 -27.14 -14.95 -1.89
C THR A 46 -27.04 -16.46 -1.70
N GLU A 47 -27.36 -17.24 -2.71
CA GLU A 47 -27.21 -18.71 -2.69
C GLU A 47 -25.73 -19.15 -2.69
N ALA A 48 -24.88 -18.44 -3.45
CA ALA A 48 -23.44 -18.67 -3.44
C ALA A 48 -22.84 -18.31 -2.09
N SER A 49 -23.25 -17.18 -1.48
CA SER A 49 -22.83 -16.76 -0.14
C SER A 49 -23.29 -17.73 0.95
N GLN A 50 -24.51 -18.27 0.85
CA GLN A 50 -25.01 -19.33 1.76
C GLN A 50 -24.28 -20.66 1.57
N LYS A 51 -23.94 -21.06 0.34
CA LYS A 51 -23.13 -22.24 0.07
C LYS A 51 -21.67 -22.08 0.51
N LEU A 52 -21.11 -20.86 0.47
CA LEU A 52 -19.78 -20.56 1.01
C LEU A 52 -19.77 -20.63 2.55
N SER A 53 -20.85 -20.19 3.22
CA SER A 53 -20.99 -20.28 4.68
C SER A 53 -20.97 -21.72 5.21
N THR A 54 -21.23 -22.71 4.37
CA THR A 54 -21.23 -24.13 4.75
C THR A 54 -19.97 -24.90 4.33
N ALA A 55 -19.01 -24.25 3.64
CA ALA A 55 -17.87 -24.94 3.02
C ALA A 55 -16.49 -24.58 3.58
N THR A 56 -16.37 -23.71 4.59
CA THR A 56 -15.05 -23.34 5.13
C THR A 56 -15.05 -23.26 6.66
N ASP A 57 -14.61 -24.35 7.30
CA ASP A 57 -14.09 -24.38 8.68
C ASP A 57 -12.64 -23.84 8.77
N SER A 58 -12.14 -23.05 7.81
CA SER A 58 -10.86 -22.37 7.91
C SER A 58 -11.08 -20.92 8.34
N GLU A 59 -10.60 -20.58 9.54
CA GLU A 59 -10.59 -19.21 10.00
C GLU A 59 -9.89 -18.32 8.97
N PRO A 60 -10.45 -17.12 8.63
CA PRO A 60 -9.91 -16.23 7.60
C PRO A 60 -8.47 -15.74 7.87
N TRP A 61 -8.00 -15.84 9.13
CA TRP A 61 -6.68 -15.38 9.59
C TRP A 61 -5.92 -16.45 10.37
N PRO A 62 -5.47 -17.57 9.74
CA PRO A 62 -4.88 -18.71 10.46
C PRO A 62 -3.61 -18.35 11.24
N GLU A 63 -2.79 -17.41 10.74
CA GLU A 63 -1.59 -16.97 11.45
C GLU A 63 -1.91 -16.11 12.66
N VAL A 64 -3.00 -15.31 12.60
CA VAL A 64 -3.47 -14.48 13.72
C VAL A 64 -4.24 -15.32 14.73
N ALA A 65 -5.02 -16.31 14.30
CA ALA A 65 -5.74 -17.21 15.17
C ALA A 65 -4.82 -18.16 15.93
N SER A 66 -3.74 -18.65 15.28
CA SER A 66 -2.80 -19.60 15.89
C SER A 66 -1.77 -18.91 16.79
N ILE A 67 -1.66 -19.39 18.04
CA ILE A 67 -0.64 -18.92 18.98
C ILE A 67 0.51 -19.94 19.00
N PRO A 68 1.79 -19.50 18.83
CA PRO A 68 2.93 -20.41 18.91
C PRO A 68 2.97 -21.16 20.25
N SER A 69 3.10 -22.47 20.21
CA SER A 69 3.06 -23.35 21.40
C SER A 69 4.31 -24.21 21.51
N GLY A 70 4.46 -24.91 22.63
CA GLY A 70 5.57 -25.78 22.92
C GLY A 70 6.77 -25.09 23.59
N PRO A 71 7.80 -25.89 23.98
CA PRO A 71 8.93 -25.41 24.80
C PRO A 71 9.80 -24.39 24.07
N VAL A 72 10.02 -24.52 22.77
CA VAL A 72 10.80 -23.57 21.97
C VAL A 72 10.09 -22.22 21.91
N ALA A 73 8.78 -22.22 21.69
CA ALA A 73 7.99 -20.99 21.68
C ALA A 73 7.97 -20.32 23.06
N ALA A 74 7.94 -21.08 24.14
CA ALA A 74 8.03 -20.54 25.49
C ALA A 74 9.41 -19.90 25.78
N ALA A 75 10.49 -20.55 25.38
CA ALA A 75 11.83 -20.02 25.55
C ALA A 75 12.06 -18.74 24.72
N SER A 76 11.65 -18.74 23.45
CA SER A 76 11.76 -17.56 22.58
C SER A 76 10.89 -16.39 23.05
N ALA A 77 9.72 -16.67 23.66
CA ALA A 77 8.86 -15.64 24.25
C ALA A 77 9.54 -14.90 25.41
N VAL A 78 10.24 -15.62 26.30
CA VAL A 78 10.99 -15.00 27.40
C VAL A 78 12.08 -14.08 26.88
N VAL A 79 12.79 -14.49 25.82
CA VAL A 79 13.82 -13.65 25.17
C VAL A 79 13.17 -12.43 24.52
N ALA A 80 12.07 -12.61 23.79
CA ALA A 80 11.36 -11.52 23.11
C ALA A 80 10.83 -10.46 24.09
N ASP A 81 10.21 -10.89 25.22
CA ASP A 81 9.73 -9.96 26.24
C ASP A 81 10.88 -9.16 26.89
N ARG A 82 12.00 -9.82 27.20
CA ARG A 82 13.19 -9.13 27.73
C ARG A 82 13.76 -8.11 26.74
N LEU A 83 13.83 -8.47 25.47
CA LEU A 83 14.33 -7.57 24.42
C LEU A 83 13.38 -6.39 24.23
N LEU A 84 12.07 -6.61 24.21
CA LEU A 84 11.08 -5.56 24.14
C LEU A 84 11.22 -4.58 25.31
N ARG A 85 11.18 -5.08 26.54
CA ARG A 85 11.34 -4.26 27.76
C ARG A 85 12.62 -3.45 27.74
N ARG A 86 13.75 -4.07 27.34
CA ARG A 86 15.04 -3.39 27.25
C ARG A 86 15.05 -2.31 26.18
N ALA A 87 14.47 -2.57 25.01
CA ALA A 87 14.41 -1.62 23.90
C ALA A 87 13.61 -0.37 24.24
N VAL A 88 12.52 -0.53 25.01
CA VAL A 88 11.59 0.58 25.32
C VAL A 88 11.93 1.27 26.65
N ALA A 89 12.80 0.71 27.50
CA ALA A 89 13.05 1.20 28.84
C ALA A 89 13.45 2.69 28.92
N HIS A 90 14.14 3.20 27.90
CA HIS A 90 14.62 4.58 27.84
C HIS A 90 13.81 5.48 26.89
N LEU A 91 12.74 4.95 26.29
CA LEU A 91 11.93 5.69 25.35
C LEU A 91 10.87 6.52 26.05
N PRO A 92 10.48 7.68 25.52
CA PRO A 92 9.41 8.51 26.04
C PRO A 92 8.03 7.89 25.70
N VAL A 93 7.77 6.70 26.21
CA VAL A 93 6.54 5.91 26.06
C VAL A 93 6.23 5.21 27.36
N ARG A 94 4.96 4.88 27.62
CA ARG A 94 4.52 4.11 28.77
C ARG A 94 3.88 2.81 28.27
N ILE A 95 4.53 1.68 28.51
CA ILE A 95 3.96 0.36 28.25
C ILE A 95 3.42 -0.19 29.54
N ILE A 96 2.10 -0.36 29.62
CA ILE A 96 1.39 -0.80 30.83
C ILE A 96 0.99 -2.26 30.65
N TYR A 97 1.40 -3.09 31.59
CA TYR A 97 1.07 -4.51 31.66
C TYR A 97 -0.15 -4.77 32.58
N PRO A 98 -0.85 -5.92 32.46
CA PRO A 98 -2.03 -6.24 33.28
C PRO A 98 -1.78 -6.30 34.78
N ASP A 99 -0.54 -6.58 35.19
CA ASP A 99 -0.11 -6.59 36.59
C ASP A 99 0.19 -5.20 37.17
N GLY A 100 -0.04 -4.14 36.38
CA GLY A 100 0.26 -2.76 36.75
C GLY A 100 1.70 -2.33 36.49
N THR A 101 2.58 -3.24 36.03
CA THR A 101 3.95 -2.89 35.67
C THR A 101 3.98 -1.88 34.53
N VAL A 102 4.75 -0.80 34.67
CA VAL A 102 4.98 0.20 33.62
C VAL A 102 6.42 0.15 33.18
N VAL A 103 6.65 0.06 31.86
CA VAL A 103 7.98 0.06 31.24
C VAL A 103 8.07 1.24 30.26
N GLY A 104 9.21 1.91 30.25
CA GLY A 104 9.46 3.12 29.46
C GLY A 104 9.78 4.30 30.37
N ALA A 105 10.38 5.36 29.80
CA ALA A 105 10.79 6.57 30.51
C ALA A 105 9.83 7.75 30.28
N GLY A 106 8.65 7.49 29.71
CA GLY A 106 7.65 8.53 29.44
C GLY A 106 6.96 9.02 30.71
N ASP A 107 6.67 10.30 30.77
CA ASP A 107 5.85 10.94 31.79
C ASP A 107 4.35 10.72 31.56
N ALA A 108 3.50 11.42 32.31
CA ALA A 108 2.05 11.30 32.21
C ALA A 108 1.48 11.70 30.83
N SER A 109 2.18 12.52 30.07
CA SER A 109 1.78 12.98 28.73
C SER A 109 2.28 12.07 27.60
N ALA A 110 3.16 11.12 27.91
CA ALA A 110 3.74 10.22 26.94
C ALA A 110 2.69 9.24 26.35
N PRO A 111 2.84 8.83 25.11
CA PRO A 111 1.93 7.86 24.50
C PRO A 111 1.93 6.54 25.28
N VAL A 112 0.72 5.95 25.41
CA VAL A 112 0.50 4.74 26.19
C VAL A 112 0.24 3.56 25.28
N LEU A 113 0.93 2.45 25.56
CA LEU A 113 0.67 1.13 24.98
C LEU A 113 0.17 0.22 26.11
N MET A 114 -1.04 -0.31 26.00
CA MET A 114 -1.64 -1.22 26.97
C MET A 114 -1.50 -2.66 26.47
N ILE A 115 -0.74 -3.48 27.17
CA ILE A 115 -0.61 -4.90 26.86
C ILE A 115 -1.75 -5.64 27.55
N THR A 116 -2.61 -6.30 26.79
CA THR A 116 -3.76 -7.08 27.33
C THR A 116 -3.40 -8.56 27.50
N ARG A 117 -2.51 -9.09 26.62
CA ARG A 117 -2.13 -10.51 26.59
C ARG A 117 -0.61 -10.68 26.42
N PRO A 118 0.20 -10.41 27.48
CA PRO A 118 1.67 -10.37 27.40
C PRO A 118 2.28 -11.69 26.91
N ASP A 119 1.76 -12.84 27.35
CA ASP A 119 2.26 -14.15 26.93
C ASP A 119 2.09 -14.40 25.42
N ARG A 120 0.93 -14.01 24.87
CA ARG A 120 0.64 -14.20 23.45
C ARG A 120 1.51 -13.27 22.59
N LEU A 121 1.57 -11.99 22.94
CA LEU A 121 2.46 -11.01 22.32
C LEU A 121 3.90 -11.52 22.29
N ALA A 122 4.43 -11.96 23.44
CA ALA A 122 5.80 -12.45 23.56
C ALA A 122 6.05 -13.70 22.68
N ARG A 123 5.09 -14.65 22.60
CA ARG A 123 5.18 -15.83 21.75
C ARG A 123 5.19 -15.49 20.27
N ARG A 124 4.33 -14.58 19.81
CA ARG A 124 4.31 -14.10 18.41
C ARG A 124 5.61 -13.38 18.07
N MET A 125 6.04 -12.46 18.92
CA MET A 125 7.33 -11.78 18.72
C MET A 125 8.53 -12.75 18.77
N GLY A 126 8.47 -13.75 19.61
CA GLY A 126 9.51 -14.80 19.71
C GLY A 126 9.61 -15.65 18.45
N ARG A 127 8.49 -15.86 17.73
CA ARG A 127 8.45 -16.60 16.45
C ARG A 127 8.83 -15.71 15.27
N ASP A 128 8.19 -14.55 15.13
CA ASP A 128 8.23 -13.75 13.89
C ASP A 128 8.68 -12.30 14.08
N GLY A 129 9.22 -11.94 15.27
CA GLY A 129 9.76 -10.60 15.53
C GLY A 129 8.71 -9.50 15.34
N LEU A 130 9.01 -8.53 14.45
CA LEU A 130 8.10 -7.40 14.19
C LEU A 130 6.81 -7.81 13.46
N ILE A 131 6.82 -8.90 12.70
CA ILE A 131 5.58 -9.45 12.11
C ILE A 131 4.67 -9.90 13.25
N GLY A 132 5.20 -10.64 14.23
CA GLY A 132 4.45 -11.06 15.42
C GLY A 132 3.96 -9.89 16.28
N PHE A 133 4.67 -8.78 16.34
CA PHE A 133 4.21 -7.55 16.99
C PHE A 133 2.97 -6.97 16.30
N GLY A 134 2.96 -6.93 14.97
CA GLY A 134 1.80 -6.50 14.20
C GLY A 134 0.61 -7.48 14.31
N GLU A 135 0.88 -8.81 14.22
CA GLU A 135 -0.14 -9.85 14.39
C GLU A 135 -0.80 -9.78 15.79
N SER A 136 -0.03 -9.44 16.82
CA SER A 136 -0.57 -9.28 18.19
C SER A 136 -1.50 -8.07 18.29
N TYR A 137 -1.28 -7.00 17.55
CA TYR A 137 -2.23 -5.90 17.42
C TYR A 137 -3.51 -6.34 16.72
N MET A 138 -3.37 -7.03 15.60
CA MET A 138 -4.51 -7.57 14.84
C MET A 138 -5.39 -8.48 15.74
N ALA A 139 -4.74 -9.27 16.61
CA ALA A 139 -5.41 -10.15 17.58
C ALA A 139 -5.97 -9.43 18.84
N GLY A 140 -5.81 -8.12 18.99
CA GLY A 140 -6.24 -7.38 20.17
C GLY A 140 -5.42 -7.68 21.44
N GLU A 141 -4.18 -8.12 21.29
CA GLU A 141 -3.31 -8.47 22.43
C GLU A 141 -2.60 -7.25 23.04
N TRP A 142 -2.65 -6.12 22.37
CA TRP A 142 -2.29 -4.81 22.86
C TRP A 142 -3.07 -3.70 22.15
N GLU A 143 -3.14 -2.53 22.78
CA GLU A 143 -3.85 -1.35 22.31
C GLU A 143 -3.07 -0.08 22.65
N SER A 144 -3.42 1.04 22.01
CA SER A 144 -2.87 2.34 22.32
C SER A 144 -3.94 3.41 22.20
N THR A 145 -3.91 4.39 23.11
CA THR A 145 -4.80 5.57 23.05
C THR A 145 -4.37 6.54 21.96
N ASP A 146 -3.08 6.56 21.63
CA ASP A 146 -2.51 7.27 20.49
C ASP A 146 -1.51 6.33 19.77
N LEU A 147 -2.05 5.54 18.85
CA LEU A 147 -1.31 4.53 18.13
C LEU A 147 -0.17 5.14 17.30
N VAL A 148 -0.40 6.31 16.69
CA VAL A 148 0.58 6.98 15.83
C VAL A 148 1.76 7.48 16.66
N ALA A 149 1.50 8.18 17.76
CA ALA A 149 2.56 8.67 18.66
C ALA A 149 3.35 7.50 19.27
N ALA A 150 2.65 6.43 19.70
CA ALA A 150 3.31 5.25 20.23
C ALA A 150 4.21 4.59 19.18
N LEU A 151 3.75 4.38 17.95
CA LEU A 151 4.54 3.80 16.87
C LEU A 151 5.70 4.71 16.45
N ALA A 152 5.54 6.03 16.41
CA ALA A 152 6.60 6.97 16.08
C ALA A 152 7.80 6.84 17.04
N VAL A 153 7.54 6.57 18.32
CA VAL A 153 8.55 6.37 19.35
C VAL A 153 9.11 4.95 19.31
N ILE A 154 8.26 3.94 19.20
CA ILE A 154 8.66 2.52 19.41
C ILE A 154 9.25 1.90 18.14
N ALA A 155 8.70 2.19 16.95
CA ALA A 155 9.10 1.49 15.74
C ALA A 155 10.59 1.61 15.38
N PRO A 156 11.28 2.77 15.57
CA PRO A 156 12.72 2.86 15.36
C PRO A 156 13.52 1.94 16.29
N ALA A 157 13.13 1.87 17.58
CA ALA A 157 13.81 1.04 18.57
C ALA A 157 13.56 -0.46 18.37
N LEU A 158 12.35 -0.83 17.96
CA LEU A 158 12.01 -2.23 17.65
C LEU A 158 12.77 -2.76 16.42
N ARG A 159 13.10 -1.92 15.45
CA ARG A 159 13.94 -2.30 14.30
C ARG A 159 15.38 -2.64 14.71
N ASP A 160 15.86 -2.08 15.81
CA ASP A 160 17.19 -2.30 16.36
C ASP A 160 17.21 -3.29 17.57
N LEU A 161 16.12 -4.06 17.75
CA LEU A 161 15.97 -5.04 18.84
C LEU A 161 17.12 -6.06 18.94
N MET A 162 17.81 -6.35 17.83
CA MET A 162 18.94 -7.27 17.86
C MET A 162 20.14 -6.56 18.48
N PRO A 163 20.61 -7.01 19.66
CA PRO A 163 21.83 -6.49 20.30
C PRO A 163 22.99 -6.45 19.31
N ARG A 164 23.84 -5.41 19.42
CA ARG A 164 24.99 -5.24 18.51
C ARG A 164 25.88 -6.48 18.50
N GLU A 165 26.00 -7.13 19.65
CA GLU A 165 26.77 -8.35 19.89
C GLU A 165 26.22 -9.57 19.14
N LEU A 166 24.92 -9.58 18.82
CA LEU A 166 24.25 -10.68 18.12
C LEU A 166 23.98 -10.37 16.63
N ARG A 167 24.35 -9.18 16.15
CA ARG A 167 24.17 -8.79 14.74
C ARG A 167 24.90 -9.70 13.76
N TRP A 168 25.96 -10.37 14.20
CA TRP A 168 26.67 -11.37 13.42
C TRP A 168 25.84 -12.65 13.17
N LEU A 169 24.85 -12.95 14.02
CA LEU A 169 23.88 -14.03 13.81
C LEU A 169 22.79 -13.69 12.78
N ARG A 170 22.64 -12.42 12.42
CA ARG A 170 21.65 -11.96 11.45
C ARG A 170 21.69 -12.72 10.12
N PRO A 171 22.87 -13.03 9.52
CA PRO A 171 22.94 -13.84 8.31
C PRO A 171 22.40 -15.26 8.50
N VAL A 172 22.60 -15.85 9.69
CA VAL A 172 22.11 -17.20 10.02
C VAL A 172 20.60 -17.18 10.21
N ILE A 173 20.05 -16.18 10.92
CA ILE A 173 18.61 -16.00 11.13
C ILE A 173 17.92 -15.69 9.81
N VAL A 174 18.49 -14.85 8.96
CA VAL A 174 17.98 -14.54 7.61
C VAL A 174 18.10 -15.76 6.69
N ALA A 175 19.15 -16.58 6.82
CA ALA A 175 19.34 -17.79 6.03
C ALA A 175 18.35 -18.92 6.42
N SER A 176 17.85 -18.91 7.66
CA SER A 176 16.81 -19.86 8.12
C SER A 176 15.40 -19.46 7.69
N GLN A 177 15.19 -18.23 7.26
CA GLN A 177 13.93 -17.83 6.65
C GLN A 177 13.80 -18.43 5.24
N PRO A 178 12.62 -18.89 4.83
CA PRO A 178 12.41 -19.36 3.47
C PRO A 178 12.88 -18.29 2.48
N ARG A 179 13.92 -18.61 1.69
CA ARG A 179 14.33 -17.70 0.61
C ARG A 179 13.17 -17.62 -0.34
N SER A 180 12.53 -16.47 -0.44
CA SER A 180 11.59 -16.21 -1.51
C SER A 180 12.35 -16.46 -2.82
N SER A 181 11.95 -17.48 -3.57
CA SER A 181 12.37 -17.66 -4.96
C SER A 181 12.11 -16.34 -5.69
N ARG A 182 12.98 -15.99 -6.65
CA ARG A 182 12.77 -14.78 -7.46
C ARG A 182 11.37 -14.87 -8.06
N PRO A 183 10.46 -13.93 -7.76
CA PRO A 183 9.12 -13.97 -8.33
C PRO A 183 9.25 -13.91 -9.87
N SER A 184 8.46 -14.70 -10.58
CA SER A 184 8.37 -14.59 -12.02
C SER A 184 7.73 -13.24 -12.39
N ARG A 185 7.92 -12.74 -13.63
CA ARG A 185 7.23 -11.53 -14.11
C ARG A 185 5.72 -11.59 -13.88
N GLU A 186 5.13 -12.76 -14.11
CA GLU A 186 3.71 -12.98 -13.88
C GLU A 186 3.33 -12.92 -12.38
N GLN A 187 4.21 -13.38 -11.50
CA GLN A 187 4.00 -13.25 -10.05
C GLN A 187 4.13 -11.79 -9.59
N GLU A 188 5.11 -11.04 -10.12
CA GLU A 188 5.24 -9.60 -9.85
C GLU A 188 4.01 -8.83 -10.30
N ARG A 189 3.52 -9.08 -11.53
CA ARG A 189 2.29 -8.48 -12.06
C ARG A 189 1.09 -8.79 -11.18
N ARG A 190 0.93 -10.08 -10.77
CA ARG A 190 -0.14 -10.50 -9.86
C ARG A 190 -0.05 -9.83 -8.50
N ASN A 191 1.14 -9.68 -7.95
CA ASN A 191 1.32 -9.02 -6.65
C ASN A 191 0.93 -7.53 -6.70
N VAL A 192 1.25 -6.83 -7.79
CA VAL A 192 0.84 -5.42 -7.99
C VAL A 192 -0.67 -5.32 -8.16
N ALA A 193 -1.29 -6.21 -8.95
CA ALA A 193 -2.72 -6.22 -9.18
C ALA A 193 -3.52 -6.66 -7.94
N ALA A 194 -3.02 -7.67 -7.21
CA ALA A 194 -3.74 -8.31 -6.11
C ALA A 194 -4.20 -7.33 -5.03
N HIS A 195 -3.39 -6.31 -4.70
CA HIS A 195 -3.77 -5.29 -3.72
C HIS A 195 -5.06 -4.56 -4.10
N TYR A 196 -5.28 -4.31 -5.39
CA TYR A 196 -6.45 -3.58 -5.89
C TYR A 196 -7.59 -4.51 -6.33
N ASP A 197 -7.26 -5.70 -6.82
CA ASP A 197 -8.24 -6.66 -7.32
C ASP A 197 -8.84 -7.52 -6.20
N ASP A 198 -8.05 -7.83 -5.16
CA ASP A 198 -8.49 -8.61 -4.01
C ASP A 198 -9.19 -7.74 -2.95
N LEU A 199 -8.75 -6.49 -2.75
CA LEU A 199 -9.46 -5.51 -1.93
C LEU A 199 -10.56 -4.84 -2.77
N SER A 200 -11.78 -4.81 -2.25
CA SER A 200 -12.89 -4.23 -2.99
C SER A 200 -12.73 -2.72 -3.18
N THR A 201 -13.22 -2.19 -4.29
CA THR A 201 -13.31 -0.73 -4.52
C THR A 201 -14.11 -0.05 -3.41
N ASP A 202 -15.10 -0.75 -2.84
CA ASP A 202 -15.94 -0.25 -1.76
C ASP A 202 -15.11 0.05 -0.50
N LEU A 203 -14.09 -0.76 -0.21
CA LEU A 203 -13.14 -0.46 0.87
C LEU A 203 -12.49 0.91 0.69
N PHE A 204 -11.93 1.15 -0.50
CA PHE A 204 -11.24 2.41 -0.81
C PHE A 204 -12.20 3.61 -0.79
N ALA A 205 -13.42 3.45 -1.26
CA ALA A 205 -14.46 4.49 -1.23
C ALA A 205 -14.87 4.89 0.21
N GLU A 206 -14.68 4.02 1.20
CA GLU A 206 -15.01 4.34 2.59
C GLU A 206 -14.02 5.32 3.24
N PHE A 207 -12.78 5.40 2.77
CA PHE A 207 -11.76 6.25 3.38
C PHE A 207 -10.99 7.16 2.43
N LEU A 208 -11.13 7.02 1.11
CA LEU A 208 -10.63 8.00 0.14
C LEU A 208 -11.69 9.10 -0.10
N ASP A 209 -11.22 10.24 -0.60
CA ASP A 209 -12.07 11.33 -1.08
C ASP A 209 -12.68 11.03 -2.46
N GLU A 210 -13.49 11.93 -2.98
CA GLU A 210 -14.19 11.77 -4.26
C GLU A 210 -13.27 11.61 -5.48
N THR A 211 -12.02 12.06 -5.39
CA THR A 211 -11.03 11.86 -6.46
C THR A 211 -10.56 10.41 -6.53
N MET A 212 -10.81 9.61 -5.50
CA MET A 212 -10.33 8.25 -5.36
C MET A 212 -8.80 8.14 -5.53
N THR A 213 -8.04 9.16 -5.12
CA THR A 213 -6.60 9.18 -5.30
C THR A 213 -5.89 8.55 -4.10
N TYR A 214 -5.30 7.36 -4.29
CA TYR A 214 -4.60 6.61 -3.23
C TYR A 214 -3.09 6.89 -3.26
N SER A 215 -2.73 8.14 -2.98
CA SER A 215 -1.35 8.65 -2.86
C SER A 215 -1.33 9.96 -2.07
N GLY A 216 -0.14 10.43 -1.66
CA GLY A 216 -0.02 11.65 -0.87
C GLY A 216 -0.59 12.88 -1.59
N ALA A 217 -1.40 13.67 -0.91
CA ALA A 217 -1.96 14.94 -1.37
C ALA A 217 -0.97 16.10 -1.14
N VAL A 218 -1.28 17.30 -1.65
CA VAL A 218 -0.56 18.56 -1.37
C VAL A 218 -1.55 19.61 -0.91
N PHE A 219 -1.52 19.93 0.36
CA PHE A 219 -2.42 20.88 1.00
C PHE A 219 -1.86 22.31 0.90
N ASP A 220 -2.71 23.30 0.80
CA ASP A 220 -2.30 24.71 0.83
C ASP A 220 -1.80 25.13 2.22
N ARG A 221 -2.32 24.51 3.26
CA ARG A 221 -1.96 24.74 4.67
C ARG A 221 -2.16 23.50 5.53
N LEU A 222 -1.39 23.40 6.60
CA LEU A 222 -1.46 22.36 7.60
C LEU A 222 -1.71 22.97 8.99
N PRO A 223 -2.46 22.31 9.89
CA PRO A 223 -3.19 21.08 9.66
C PRO A 223 -4.40 21.29 8.74
N ALA A 224 -4.81 20.23 8.04
CA ALA A 224 -5.94 20.23 7.12
C ALA A 224 -7.15 19.49 7.72
N SER A 225 -8.29 19.59 7.05
CA SER A 225 -9.52 18.88 7.40
C SER A 225 -9.98 17.99 6.25
N TRP A 226 -10.92 17.09 6.54
CA TRP A 226 -11.45 16.17 5.52
C TRP A 226 -11.97 16.86 4.24
N PRO A 227 -12.74 17.98 4.32
CA PRO A 227 -13.16 18.72 3.12
C PRO A 227 -12.03 19.25 2.23
N ASP A 228 -10.84 19.47 2.80
CA ASP A 228 -9.69 20.00 2.05
C ASP A 228 -8.99 18.94 1.20
N LEU A 229 -9.24 17.63 1.47
CA LEU A 229 -8.47 16.54 0.90
C LEU A 229 -8.65 16.43 -0.62
N ALA A 230 -9.87 16.53 -1.14
CA ALA A 230 -10.14 16.39 -2.56
C ALA A 230 -9.42 17.48 -3.37
N GLU A 231 -9.44 18.74 -2.90
CA GLU A 231 -8.72 19.83 -3.55
C GLU A 231 -7.21 19.68 -3.42
N ALA A 232 -6.72 19.22 -2.28
CA ALA A 232 -5.31 18.90 -2.08
C ALA A 232 -4.82 17.78 -3.02
N GLN A 233 -5.65 16.79 -3.32
CA GLN A 233 -5.33 15.77 -4.32
C GLN A 233 -5.30 16.36 -5.74
N ARG A 234 -6.25 17.21 -6.09
CA ARG A 234 -6.25 17.93 -7.37
C ARG A 234 -5.03 18.84 -7.50
N HIS A 235 -4.68 19.57 -6.47
CA HIS A 235 -3.49 20.42 -6.42
C HIS A 235 -2.21 19.59 -6.64
N LYS A 236 -2.07 18.45 -5.96
CA LYS A 236 -0.96 17.51 -6.17
C LYS A 236 -0.87 17.05 -7.64
N ILE A 237 -1.99 16.70 -8.24
CA ILE A 237 -2.05 16.25 -9.63
C ILE A 237 -1.64 17.40 -10.57
N ASP A 238 -2.13 18.61 -10.32
CA ASP A 238 -1.79 19.77 -11.14
C ASP A 238 -0.30 20.10 -11.08
N GLN A 239 0.34 20.04 -9.90
CA GLN A 239 1.79 20.18 -9.76
C GLN A 239 2.56 19.14 -10.59
N VAL A 240 2.12 17.88 -10.58
CA VAL A 240 2.75 16.80 -11.36
C VAL A 240 2.58 17.06 -12.87
N LEU A 241 1.40 17.50 -13.31
CA LEU A 241 1.14 17.85 -14.70
C LEU A 241 1.96 19.05 -15.17
N ASP A 242 2.12 20.06 -14.30
CA ASP A 242 2.96 21.24 -14.58
C ASP A 242 4.44 20.88 -14.67
N ALA A 243 4.95 20.06 -13.75
CA ALA A 243 6.32 19.54 -13.76
C ALA A 243 6.60 18.70 -15.03
N ALA A 244 5.61 17.95 -15.50
CA ALA A 244 5.68 17.18 -16.73
C ALA A 244 5.40 18.02 -18.00
N ARG A 245 5.08 19.32 -17.86
CA ARG A 245 4.71 20.26 -18.94
C ARG A 245 3.52 19.76 -19.76
N VAL A 246 2.53 19.17 -19.10
CA VAL A 246 1.33 18.62 -19.75
C VAL A 246 0.34 19.73 -20.09
N GLY A 247 0.00 19.82 -21.37
CA GLY A 247 -0.96 20.79 -21.91
C GLY A 247 -1.56 20.31 -23.23
N ALA A 248 -2.16 21.25 -23.98
CA ALA A 248 -2.81 20.94 -25.24
C ALA A 248 -1.83 20.28 -26.23
N GLY A 249 -2.27 19.15 -26.79
CA GLY A 249 -1.49 18.37 -27.76
C GLY A 249 -0.40 17.46 -27.16
N THR A 250 -0.19 17.49 -25.82
CA THR A 250 0.76 16.57 -25.16
C THR A 250 0.28 15.14 -25.26
N ARG A 251 1.16 14.23 -25.67
CA ARG A 251 0.96 12.78 -25.58
C ARG A 251 1.52 12.29 -24.26
N LEU A 252 0.63 11.99 -23.31
CA LEU A 252 0.98 11.55 -21.98
C LEU A 252 0.83 10.04 -21.83
N LEU A 253 1.80 9.38 -21.21
CA LEU A 253 1.65 8.05 -20.64
C LEU A 253 1.57 8.16 -19.11
N GLU A 254 0.52 7.57 -18.54
CA GLU A 254 0.38 7.37 -17.11
C GLU A 254 0.57 5.90 -16.74
N ILE A 255 1.55 5.60 -15.87
CA ILE A 255 1.81 4.25 -15.34
C ILE A 255 1.22 4.15 -13.95
N GLY A 256 0.14 3.36 -13.79
CA GLY A 256 -0.59 3.23 -12.55
C GLY A 256 -1.61 4.36 -12.33
N PRO A 257 -2.68 4.44 -13.13
CA PRO A 257 -3.66 5.53 -13.05
C PRO A 257 -4.57 5.47 -11.82
N GLY A 258 -4.48 4.43 -11.00
CA GLY A 258 -5.47 4.21 -9.97
C GLY A 258 -6.86 4.16 -10.60
N TRP A 259 -7.73 5.08 -10.18
CA TRP A 259 -9.09 5.18 -10.71
C TRP A 259 -9.27 6.36 -11.67
N GLY A 260 -8.17 6.89 -12.26
CA GLY A 260 -8.18 7.75 -13.46
C GLY A 260 -8.24 9.25 -13.24
N GLU A 261 -8.14 9.78 -12.01
CA GLU A 261 -8.25 11.22 -11.76
C GLU A 261 -7.18 12.05 -12.48
N LEU A 262 -5.91 11.59 -12.48
CA LEU A 262 -4.83 12.30 -13.15
C LEU A 262 -5.05 12.29 -14.69
N ALA A 263 -5.42 11.16 -15.26
CA ALA A 263 -5.73 11.05 -16.69
C ALA A 263 -6.86 12.01 -17.11
N ILE A 264 -7.94 12.09 -16.31
CA ILE A 264 -9.08 12.99 -16.56
C ILE A 264 -8.61 14.45 -16.52
N ARG A 265 -7.84 14.85 -15.53
CA ARG A 265 -7.34 16.22 -15.40
C ARG A 265 -6.34 16.58 -16.52
N ALA A 266 -5.47 15.65 -16.91
CA ALA A 266 -4.57 15.84 -18.05
C ALA A 266 -5.34 16.04 -19.37
N ALA A 267 -6.38 15.24 -19.59
CA ALA A 267 -7.24 15.38 -20.77
C ALA A 267 -8.00 16.71 -20.77
N ALA A 268 -8.45 17.18 -19.61
CA ALA A 268 -9.08 18.51 -19.49
C ALA A 268 -8.11 19.66 -19.85
N ARG A 269 -6.78 19.47 -19.70
CA ARG A 269 -5.73 20.40 -20.21
C ARG A 269 -5.48 20.24 -21.71
N GLY A 270 -6.18 19.32 -22.41
CA GLY A 270 -6.06 19.08 -23.85
C GLY A 270 -5.01 18.04 -24.23
N ALA A 271 -4.46 17.29 -23.27
CA ALA A 271 -3.57 16.17 -23.56
C ALA A 271 -4.32 14.95 -24.12
N SER A 272 -3.59 14.10 -24.88
CA SER A 272 -4.01 12.75 -25.22
C SER A 272 -3.32 11.78 -24.25
N VAL A 273 -4.09 11.03 -23.49
CA VAL A 273 -3.58 10.21 -22.39
C VAL A 273 -3.75 8.74 -22.68
N ARG A 274 -2.66 7.99 -22.56
CA ARG A 274 -2.69 6.54 -22.43
C ARG A 274 -2.36 6.20 -20.99
N ALA A 275 -3.25 5.46 -20.32
CA ALA A 275 -3.13 5.09 -18.91
C ALA A 275 -3.09 3.57 -18.79
N ILE A 276 -2.10 3.01 -18.10
CA ILE A 276 -1.89 1.57 -18.04
C ILE A 276 -1.84 1.05 -16.61
N THR A 277 -2.46 -0.09 -16.38
CA THR A 277 -2.43 -0.81 -15.10
C THR A 277 -2.58 -2.31 -15.31
N PRO A 278 -1.99 -3.17 -14.47
CA PRO A 278 -2.25 -4.61 -14.49
C PRO A 278 -3.53 -5.02 -13.76
N SER A 279 -4.30 -4.08 -13.14
CA SER A 279 -5.52 -4.35 -12.37
C SER A 279 -6.76 -4.18 -13.25
N GLU A 280 -7.54 -5.24 -13.40
CA GLU A 280 -8.80 -5.23 -14.15
C GLU A 280 -9.83 -4.29 -13.50
N ARG A 281 -9.90 -4.27 -12.16
CA ARG A 281 -10.80 -3.38 -11.42
C ARG A 281 -10.48 -1.91 -11.64
N GLN A 282 -9.19 -1.56 -11.62
CA GLN A 282 -8.78 -0.18 -11.93
C GLN A 282 -9.16 0.21 -13.35
N VAL A 283 -8.92 -0.65 -14.36
CA VAL A 283 -9.33 -0.38 -15.74
C VAL A 283 -10.81 -0.13 -15.83
N TRP A 284 -11.63 -1.00 -15.23
CA TRP A 284 -13.07 -0.90 -15.28
C TRP A 284 -13.59 0.43 -14.71
N LEU A 285 -13.21 0.77 -13.46
CA LEU A 285 -13.71 1.97 -12.81
C LEU A 285 -13.11 3.25 -13.43
N ALA A 286 -11.81 3.25 -13.78
CA ALA A 286 -11.20 4.40 -14.44
C ALA A 286 -11.90 4.73 -15.76
N ARG A 287 -12.26 3.71 -16.58
CA ARG A 287 -13.03 3.94 -17.82
C ARG A 287 -14.41 4.55 -17.54
N GLN A 288 -15.12 4.09 -16.52
CA GLN A 288 -16.42 4.69 -16.16
C GLN A 288 -16.27 6.16 -15.74
N ARG A 289 -15.25 6.47 -14.93
CA ARG A 289 -14.99 7.85 -14.52
C ARG A 289 -14.58 8.74 -15.70
N VAL A 290 -13.78 8.23 -16.63
CA VAL A 290 -13.41 8.92 -17.89
C VAL A 290 -14.66 9.24 -18.73
N VAL A 291 -15.57 8.28 -18.88
CA VAL A 291 -16.86 8.49 -19.57
C VAL A 291 -17.69 9.55 -18.86
N ALA A 292 -17.84 9.44 -17.54
CA ALA A 292 -18.61 10.40 -16.74
C ALA A 292 -18.03 11.82 -16.80
N ALA A 293 -16.71 11.94 -16.95
CA ALA A 293 -16.01 13.23 -17.12
C ALA A 293 -16.04 13.75 -18.59
N GLY A 294 -16.62 13.02 -19.55
CA GLY A 294 -16.66 13.42 -20.96
C GLY A 294 -15.29 13.42 -21.64
N GLN A 295 -14.33 12.58 -21.21
CA GLN A 295 -12.96 12.57 -21.71
C GLN A 295 -12.60 11.33 -22.54
N SER A 296 -13.59 10.57 -23.00
CA SER A 296 -13.42 9.29 -23.72
C SER A 296 -12.61 9.42 -25.02
N ASP A 297 -12.66 10.57 -25.67
CA ASP A 297 -11.93 10.82 -26.93
C ASP A 297 -10.43 11.07 -26.69
N ARG A 298 -10.02 11.38 -25.44
CA ARG A 298 -8.66 11.77 -25.11
C ARG A 298 -7.96 10.80 -24.18
N VAL A 299 -8.71 9.96 -23.43
CA VAL A 299 -8.15 9.04 -22.44
C VAL A 299 -8.42 7.60 -22.82
N HIS A 300 -7.35 6.82 -22.96
CA HIS A 300 -7.42 5.36 -23.17
C HIS A 300 -6.81 4.65 -21.97
N VAL A 301 -7.63 3.92 -21.21
CA VAL A 301 -7.19 3.11 -20.07
C VAL A 301 -7.06 1.65 -20.50
N GLU A 302 -5.90 1.03 -20.30
CA GLU A 302 -5.57 -0.29 -20.80
C GLU A 302 -5.08 -1.23 -19.69
N LEU A 303 -5.48 -2.50 -19.79
CA LEU A 303 -4.90 -3.57 -18.98
C LEU A 303 -3.55 -3.96 -19.58
N CYS A 304 -2.47 -3.37 -19.07
CA CYS A 304 -1.13 -3.54 -19.62
C CYS A 304 -0.06 -3.42 -18.53
N ASP A 305 0.99 -4.23 -18.65
CA ASP A 305 2.19 -4.09 -17.85
C ASP A 305 3.11 -3.04 -18.48
N TYR A 306 3.74 -2.17 -17.69
CA TYR A 306 4.64 -1.11 -18.16
C TYR A 306 5.85 -1.66 -18.96
N ARG A 307 6.17 -2.94 -18.81
CA ARG A 307 7.25 -3.62 -19.54
C ARG A 307 6.87 -3.95 -20.98
N ASP A 308 5.57 -4.15 -21.21
CA ASP A 308 5.02 -4.66 -22.48
C ASP A 308 4.45 -3.55 -23.37
N ILE A 309 4.35 -2.31 -22.85
CA ILE A 309 3.83 -1.18 -23.62
C ILE A 309 4.91 -0.60 -24.54
N ASP A 310 4.50 -0.24 -25.75
CA ASP A 310 5.28 0.47 -26.74
C ASP A 310 4.83 1.92 -26.93
N GLY A 311 5.65 2.68 -27.61
CA GLY A 311 5.37 4.06 -27.96
C GLY A 311 6.44 5.01 -27.45
N CYS A 312 6.24 6.29 -27.81
CA CYS A 312 7.10 7.39 -27.42
C CYS A 312 6.20 8.57 -27.04
N TYR A 313 6.35 9.08 -25.84
CA TYR A 313 5.45 10.06 -25.22
C TYR A 313 6.20 11.35 -24.91
N ASP A 314 5.50 12.48 -24.96
CA ASP A 314 6.04 13.79 -24.58
C ASP A 314 6.35 13.83 -23.09
N ALA A 315 5.47 13.18 -22.30
CA ALA A 315 5.60 13.03 -20.87
C ALA A 315 5.22 11.62 -20.40
N VAL A 316 5.89 11.13 -19.35
CA VAL A 316 5.55 9.91 -18.62
C VAL A 316 5.36 10.27 -17.15
N ILE A 317 4.23 9.89 -16.56
CA ILE A 317 3.93 10.12 -15.15
C ILE A 317 3.66 8.80 -14.45
N SER A 318 4.22 8.64 -13.24
CA SER A 318 4.00 7.46 -12.41
C SER A 318 4.01 7.85 -10.93
N ILE A 319 2.87 7.62 -10.25
CA ILE A 319 2.65 8.03 -8.87
C ILE A 319 2.63 6.79 -7.97
N GLU A 320 3.64 6.66 -7.07
CA GLU A 320 3.73 5.62 -6.03
C GLU A 320 3.60 4.19 -6.58
N MET A 321 4.23 3.93 -7.72
CA MET A 321 4.29 2.63 -8.37
C MET A 321 5.61 1.89 -8.13
N VAL A 322 6.72 2.61 -7.97
CA VAL A 322 8.06 2.04 -7.85
C VAL A 322 8.19 1.14 -6.61
N GLU A 323 7.44 1.43 -5.55
CA GLU A 323 7.38 0.64 -4.32
C GLU A 323 6.81 -0.76 -4.56
N ALA A 324 5.80 -0.85 -5.43
CA ALA A 324 5.07 -2.08 -5.70
C ALA A 324 5.84 -3.06 -6.61
N VAL A 325 6.71 -2.56 -7.49
CA VAL A 325 7.42 -3.41 -8.45
C VAL A 325 8.59 -4.20 -7.84
N GLY A 326 8.96 -3.93 -6.57
CA GLY A 326 10.03 -4.63 -5.86
C GLY A 326 11.45 -4.22 -6.32
N TYR A 327 12.45 -4.31 -5.41
CA TYR A 327 13.75 -3.71 -5.62
C TYR A 327 14.54 -4.27 -6.81
N ARG A 328 14.32 -5.54 -7.16
CA ARG A 328 15.02 -6.20 -8.28
C ARG A 328 14.55 -5.68 -9.63
N SER A 329 13.32 -5.18 -9.70
CA SER A 329 12.69 -4.67 -10.91
C SER A 329 12.83 -3.16 -11.08
N TRP A 330 13.38 -2.43 -10.09
CA TRP A 330 13.61 -0.98 -10.22
C TRP A 330 14.47 -0.60 -11.45
N PRO A 331 15.59 -1.29 -11.78
CA PRO A 331 16.34 -0.96 -12.99
C PRO A 331 15.54 -1.16 -14.28
N ASP A 332 14.68 -2.19 -14.34
CA ASP A 332 13.82 -2.45 -15.51
C ASP A 332 12.70 -1.41 -15.60
N TYR A 333 12.15 -1.00 -14.44
CA TYR A 333 11.16 0.06 -14.36
C TYR A 333 11.71 1.39 -14.91
N PHE A 334 12.86 1.86 -14.47
CA PHE A 334 13.43 3.12 -14.95
C PHE A 334 13.89 3.04 -16.41
N ARG A 335 14.35 1.89 -16.89
CA ARG A 335 14.62 1.67 -18.33
C ARG A 335 13.34 1.72 -19.17
N ALA A 336 12.22 1.21 -18.64
CA ALA A 336 10.94 1.33 -19.32
C ALA A 336 10.48 2.80 -19.38
N VAL A 337 10.60 3.56 -18.28
CA VAL A 337 10.29 5.00 -18.26
C VAL A 337 11.17 5.75 -19.28
N GLU A 338 12.49 5.49 -19.32
CA GLU A 338 13.41 6.08 -20.31
C GLU A 338 12.99 5.79 -21.75
N ARG A 339 12.71 4.54 -22.06
CA ARG A 339 12.31 4.09 -23.40
C ARG A 339 11.02 4.75 -23.89
N LEU A 340 10.11 5.01 -22.97
CA LEU A 340 8.76 5.51 -23.25
C LEU A 340 8.70 7.04 -23.31
N VAL A 341 9.62 7.76 -22.67
CA VAL A 341 9.68 9.21 -22.77
C VAL A 341 10.63 9.63 -23.88
N LYS A 342 10.19 10.51 -24.79
CA LYS A 342 11.01 10.99 -25.92
C LYS A 342 12.28 11.72 -25.44
N PRO A 343 13.34 11.80 -26.28
CA PRO A 343 14.47 12.69 -26.01
C PRO A 343 14.00 14.12 -25.71
N GLY A 344 14.52 14.72 -24.63
CA GLY A 344 14.07 16.02 -24.13
C GLY A 344 12.71 16.05 -23.45
N GLY A 345 11.97 14.95 -23.46
CA GLY A 345 10.69 14.80 -22.74
C GLY A 345 10.87 14.66 -21.23
N ALA A 346 9.80 14.89 -20.49
CA ALA A 346 9.79 14.84 -19.03
C ALA A 346 9.21 13.52 -18.49
N ALA A 347 9.85 12.95 -17.46
CA ALA A 347 9.25 11.91 -16.65
C ALA A 347 9.07 12.42 -15.21
N VAL A 348 7.85 12.31 -14.66
CA VAL A 348 7.58 12.66 -13.26
C VAL A 348 7.23 11.40 -12.48
N VAL A 349 8.01 11.13 -11.44
CA VAL A 349 7.82 9.96 -10.58
C VAL A 349 7.62 10.46 -9.14
N GLN A 350 6.46 10.16 -8.55
CA GLN A 350 6.26 10.32 -7.11
C GLN A 350 6.61 9.00 -6.44
N ALA A 351 7.48 9.04 -5.42
CA ALA A 351 7.92 7.83 -4.73
C ALA A 351 8.10 8.06 -3.23
N ILE A 352 7.59 7.12 -2.43
CA ILE A 352 7.91 7.03 -1.01
C ILE A 352 9.34 6.55 -0.87
N THR A 353 10.07 7.09 0.10
CA THR A 353 11.45 6.70 0.38
C THR A 353 11.70 6.46 1.85
N MET A 354 12.70 5.62 2.14
CA MET A 354 13.20 5.38 3.49
C MET A 354 14.73 5.53 3.54
N PRO A 355 15.34 5.62 4.74
CA PRO A 355 16.79 5.63 4.88
C PRO A 355 17.45 4.42 4.20
N HIS A 356 18.55 4.64 3.50
CA HIS A 356 19.22 3.63 2.67
C HIS A 356 19.59 2.36 3.45
N SER A 357 20.08 2.52 4.68
CA SER A 357 20.42 1.38 5.57
C SER A 357 19.19 0.51 5.91
N GLN A 358 18.03 1.13 6.10
CA GLN A 358 16.78 0.41 6.37
C GLN A 358 16.28 -0.33 5.12
N MET A 359 16.32 0.33 3.96
CA MET A 359 16.01 -0.32 2.69
C MET A 359 16.88 -1.56 2.46
N LEU A 360 18.22 -1.45 2.68
CA LEU A 360 19.13 -2.58 2.55
C LEU A 360 18.83 -3.70 3.56
N ALA A 361 18.41 -3.37 4.76
CA ALA A 361 18.03 -4.34 5.77
C ALA A 361 16.73 -5.07 5.42
N SER A 362 15.78 -4.37 4.79
CA SER A 362 14.45 -4.90 4.46
C SER A 362 14.40 -5.70 3.16
N ARG A 363 15.35 -5.47 2.22
CA ARG A 363 15.31 -6.09 0.88
C ARG A 363 15.39 -7.62 0.84
N ASN A 364 15.91 -8.24 1.91
CA ASN A 364 16.11 -9.68 2.01
C ASN A 364 15.29 -10.31 3.15
N SER A 365 14.40 -9.54 3.79
CA SER A 365 13.53 -10.01 4.86
C SER A 365 12.07 -9.72 4.51
N GLN A 366 11.18 -10.58 4.94
CA GLN A 366 9.75 -10.30 4.87
C GLN A 366 9.37 -9.34 6.00
N THR A 367 8.66 -8.28 5.66
CA THR A 367 8.09 -7.34 6.64
C THR A 367 6.61 -7.63 6.86
N TRP A 368 6.03 -7.13 7.95
CA TRP A 368 4.60 -7.21 8.20
C TRP A 368 3.79 -6.60 7.05
N THR A 369 4.21 -5.43 6.53
CA THR A 369 3.55 -4.78 5.39
C THR A 369 3.60 -5.64 4.12
N GLN A 370 4.72 -6.33 3.86
CA GLN A 370 4.81 -7.24 2.70
C GLN A 370 3.96 -8.50 2.87
N ARG A 371 3.73 -8.92 4.12
CA ARG A 371 2.90 -10.10 4.40
C ARG A 371 1.42 -9.82 4.22
N TYR A 372 0.94 -8.66 4.68
CA TYR A 372 -0.49 -8.37 4.84
C TYR A 372 -1.03 -7.32 3.89
N ILE A 373 -0.20 -6.38 3.41
CA ILE A 373 -0.67 -5.23 2.63
C ILE A 373 -0.13 -5.25 1.19
N PHE A 374 1.20 -5.22 1.01
CA PHE A 374 1.84 -5.14 -0.31
C PHE A 374 2.82 -6.30 -0.53
N PRO A 375 2.36 -7.49 -0.96
CA PRO A 375 3.23 -8.62 -1.22
C PRO A 375 4.30 -8.29 -2.27
N GLY A 376 5.57 -8.48 -1.90
CA GLY A 376 6.71 -8.22 -2.79
C GLY A 376 7.14 -6.76 -2.92
N GLY A 377 6.35 -5.81 -2.41
CA GLY A 377 6.69 -4.39 -2.42
C GLY A 377 7.88 -4.05 -1.52
N LEU A 378 8.62 -3.01 -1.88
CA LEU A 378 9.69 -2.45 -1.05
C LEU A 378 9.82 -0.95 -1.29
N ILE A 379 9.84 -0.18 -0.21
CA ILE A 379 10.08 1.26 -0.28
C ILE A 379 11.56 1.49 -0.63
N PRO A 380 11.87 2.24 -1.71
CA PRO A 380 13.22 2.57 -2.10
C PRO A 380 13.87 3.60 -1.17
N SER A 381 15.15 3.84 -1.37
CA SER A 381 15.84 5.01 -0.82
C SER A 381 16.19 5.99 -1.92
N VAL A 382 16.28 7.28 -1.59
CA VAL A 382 16.77 8.33 -2.51
C VAL A 382 18.06 7.90 -3.21
N LYS A 383 19.04 7.41 -2.43
CA LYS A 383 20.32 6.94 -2.96
C LYS A 383 20.15 5.83 -4.01
N ALA A 384 19.30 4.83 -3.73
CA ALA A 384 19.09 3.72 -4.68
C ALA A 384 18.45 4.20 -5.99
N LEU A 385 17.46 5.09 -5.92
CA LEU A 385 16.82 5.64 -7.11
C LEU A 385 17.78 6.47 -7.96
N LEU A 386 18.59 7.34 -7.33
CA LEU A 386 19.61 8.13 -8.03
C LEU A 386 20.68 7.25 -8.68
N GLU A 387 21.20 6.25 -7.98
CA GLU A 387 22.20 5.33 -8.52
C GLU A 387 21.66 4.54 -9.73
N ILE A 388 20.38 4.15 -9.71
CA ILE A 388 19.77 3.43 -10.84
C ILE A 388 19.58 4.36 -12.02
N THR A 389 19.00 5.53 -11.84
CA THR A 389 18.74 6.49 -12.93
C THR A 389 20.06 6.97 -13.56
N GLU A 390 21.08 7.26 -12.76
CA GLU A 390 22.37 7.71 -13.23
C GLU A 390 23.13 6.63 -14.02
N ARG A 391 23.16 5.38 -13.49
CA ARG A 391 24.02 4.31 -14.03
C ARG A 391 23.35 3.47 -15.11
N ARG A 392 22.01 3.45 -15.16
CA ARG A 392 21.23 2.51 -15.99
C ARG A 392 20.37 3.19 -17.05
N THR A 393 20.27 4.53 -17.01
CA THR A 393 19.43 5.30 -17.92
C THR A 393 20.08 6.64 -18.32
N THR A 394 19.51 7.30 -19.31
CA THR A 394 19.81 8.69 -19.68
C THR A 394 18.93 9.69 -18.94
N LEU A 395 18.01 9.24 -18.10
CA LEU A 395 17.17 10.11 -17.24
C LEU A 395 18.04 10.87 -16.24
N ARG A 396 17.88 12.19 -16.21
CA ARG A 396 18.59 13.04 -15.24
C ARG A 396 17.58 13.81 -14.41
N PRO A 397 17.66 13.71 -13.07
CA PRO A 397 16.81 14.49 -12.19
C PRO A 397 17.13 15.98 -12.37
N ILE A 398 16.10 16.80 -12.56
CA ILE A 398 16.21 18.25 -12.64
C ILE A 398 15.51 18.94 -11.48
N ASP A 399 14.59 18.23 -10.80
CA ASP A 399 13.90 18.70 -9.62
C ASP A 399 13.50 17.55 -8.70
N MET A 400 13.38 17.85 -7.39
CA MET A 400 12.96 16.90 -6.36
C MET A 400 12.26 17.64 -5.22
N VAL A 401 10.95 17.50 -5.13
CA VAL A 401 10.12 18.17 -4.11
C VAL A 401 9.71 17.18 -3.03
N SER A 402 9.98 17.50 -1.76
CA SER A 402 9.55 16.69 -0.61
C SER A 402 8.13 17.06 -0.20
N LEU A 403 7.29 16.05 -0.01
CA LEU A 403 5.90 16.20 0.41
C LEU A 403 5.62 15.46 1.74
N ARG A 404 6.64 15.31 2.58
CA ARG A 404 6.59 14.51 3.81
C ARG A 404 5.45 14.90 4.75
N GLU A 405 5.33 16.19 5.05
CA GLU A 405 4.32 16.68 6.01
C GLU A 405 2.90 16.56 5.44
N HIS A 406 2.76 16.79 4.14
CA HIS A 406 1.51 16.60 3.42
C HIS A 406 1.04 15.14 3.41
N TYR A 407 1.98 14.19 3.26
CA TYR A 407 1.60 12.77 3.30
C TYR A 407 1.25 12.32 4.72
N ALA A 408 1.97 12.80 5.74
CA ALA A 408 1.59 12.55 7.12
C ALA A 408 0.14 12.99 7.40
N GLU A 409 -0.25 14.14 6.87
CA GLU A 409 -1.59 14.68 7.01
C GLU A 409 -2.62 13.90 6.19
N THR A 410 -2.29 13.51 4.96
CA THR A 410 -3.14 12.64 4.12
C THR A 410 -3.47 11.33 4.86
N LEU A 411 -2.46 10.67 5.43
CA LEU A 411 -2.61 9.42 6.18
C LEU A 411 -3.44 9.60 7.46
N ARG A 412 -3.29 10.74 8.15
CA ARG A 412 -4.13 11.07 9.31
C ARG A 412 -5.60 11.16 8.91
N LEU A 413 -5.90 11.90 7.85
CA LEU A 413 -7.28 12.06 7.36
C LEU A 413 -7.86 10.72 6.90
N TRP A 414 -7.12 9.90 6.17
CA TRP A 414 -7.56 8.56 5.77
C TRP A 414 -7.83 7.67 6.96
N ARG A 415 -6.92 7.62 7.96
CA ARG A 415 -7.07 6.79 9.15
C ARG A 415 -8.27 7.22 9.98
N GLU A 416 -8.43 8.51 10.24
CA GLU A 416 -9.58 9.03 10.97
C GLU A 416 -10.90 8.69 10.26
N ARG A 417 -10.95 8.87 8.94
CA ARG A 417 -12.12 8.52 8.13
C ARG A 417 -12.40 7.02 8.16
N PHE A 418 -11.38 6.19 7.97
CA PHE A 418 -11.49 4.74 8.04
C PHE A 418 -12.08 4.28 9.38
N MET A 419 -11.57 4.81 10.49
CA MET A 419 -12.07 4.47 11.83
C MET A 419 -13.51 4.96 12.09
N GLN A 420 -13.89 6.12 11.56
CA GLN A 420 -15.28 6.60 11.60
C GLN A 420 -16.23 5.66 10.84
N ARG A 421 -15.75 5.00 9.80
CA ARG A 421 -16.52 4.10 8.93
C ARG A 421 -16.50 2.63 9.39
N ARG A 422 -15.90 2.31 10.54
CA ARG A 422 -15.74 0.94 11.04
C ARG A 422 -17.02 0.10 11.01
N LYS A 423 -18.18 0.67 11.34
CA LYS A 423 -19.46 -0.04 11.27
C LYS A 423 -19.85 -0.39 9.84
N THR A 424 -19.66 0.54 8.91
CA THR A 424 -19.92 0.32 7.48
C THR A 424 -19.01 -0.77 6.93
N LEU A 425 -17.72 -0.75 7.29
CA LEU A 425 -16.76 -1.79 6.92
C LEU A 425 -17.23 -3.19 7.35
N GLY A 426 -17.77 -3.32 8.58
CA GLY A 426 -18.36 -4.58 9.02
C GLY A 426 -19.57 -5.03 8.18
N HIS A 427 -20.41 -4.10 7.73
CA HIS A 427 -21.56 -4.41 6.87
C HIS A 427 -21.15 -4.86 5.45
N ILE A 428 -20.00 -4.41 4.94
CA ILE A 428 -19.48 -4.83 3.63
C ILE A 428 -18.51 -6.02 3.73
N GLY A 429 -18.44 -6.69 4.90
CA GLY A 429 -17.78 -7.98 5.07
C GLY A 429 -16.35 -7.94 5.64
N PHE A 430 -15.85 -6.77 6.08
CA PHE A 430 -14.53 -6.69 6.72
C PHE A 430 -14.65 -6.94 8.22
N ASP A 431 -13.97 -7.98 8.69
CA ASP A 431 -13.95 -8.35 10.11
C ASP A 431 -13.05 -7.44 10.96
N GLU A 432 -13.10 -7.64 12.27
CA GLU A 432 -12.35 -6.85 13.24
C GLU A 432 -10.82 -7.00 13.06
N VAL A 433 -10.34 -8.18 12.69
CA VAL A 433 -8.91 -8.42 12.42
C VAL A 433 -8.44 -7.60 11.24
N PHE A 434 -9.25 -7.53 10.17
CA PHE A 434 -8.99 -6.67 9.02
C PHE A 434 -8.97 -5.19 9.40
N VAL A 435 -9.97 -4.73 10.17
CA VAL A 435 -10.04 -3.33 10.61
C VAL A 435 -8.80 -2.94 11.41
N ARG A 436 -8.38 -3.77 12.35
CA ARG A 436 -7.16 -3.54 13.13
C ARG A 436 -5.90 -3.60 12.26
N MET A 437 -5.84 -4.51 11.30
CA MET A 437 -4.74 -4.60 10.33
C MET A 437 -4.61 -3.30 9.54
N TRP A 438 -5.71 -2.78 8.99
CA TRP A 438 -5.69 -1.58 8.17
C TRP A 438 -5.39 -0.32 8.98
N GLU A 439 -5.95 -0.21 10.19
CA GLU A 439 -5.62 0.85 11.14
C GLU A 439 -4.12 0.87 11.48
N LEU A 440 -3.55 -0.29 11.81
CA LEU A 440 -2.12 -0.41 12.09
C LEU A 440 -1.27 0.01 10.88
N TYR A 441 -1.68 -0.39 9.68
CA TYR A 441 -0.99 0.01 8.45
C TYR A 441 -0.98 1.53 8.26
N LEU A 442 -2.15 2.17 8.34
CA LEU A 442 -2.26 3.64 8.20
C LEU A 442 -1.49 4.37 9.31
N ALA A 443 -1.61 3.90 10.56
CA ALA A 443 -0.90 4.49 11.69
C ALA A 443 0.63 4.32 11.60
N ASP A 444 1.14 3.16 11.16
CA ASP A 444 2.58 2.94 10.95
C ASP A 444 3.13 3.85 9.84
N ARG A 445 2.38 4.01 8.76
CA ARG A 445 2.78 4.94 7.69
C ARG A 445 2.78 6.39 8.19
N GLU A 446 1.70 6.84 8.84
CA GLU A 446 1.62 8.18 9.43
C GLU A 446 2.76 8.44 10.41
N ALA A 447 3.01 7.50 11.33
CA ALA A 447 4.13 7.57 12.29
C ALA A 447 5.49 7.66 11.57
N GLY A 448 5.68 6.88 10.51
CA GLY A 448 6.89 6.90 9.69
C GLY A 448 7.16 8.25 9.05
N PHE A 449 6.13 8.92 8.50
CA PHE A 449 6.26 10.25 7.92
C PHE A 449 6.46 11.32 8.98
N ARG A 450 5.71 11.30 10.09
CA ARG A 450 5.85 12.25 11.20
C ARG A 450 7.25 12.20 11.85
N SER A 451 7.78 11.01 12.04
CA SER A 451 9.13 10.81 12.61
C SER A 451 10.27 11.05 11.63
N GLY A 452 9.99 11.27 10.35
CA GLY A 452 11.02 11.43 9.31
C GLY A 452 11.69 10.12 8.89
N GLN A 453 11.20 8.96 9.35
CA GLN A 453 11.65 7.64 8.88
C GLN A 453 11.19 7.35 7.44
N LEU A 454 10.08 7.96 7.03
CA LEU A 454 9.61 7.96 5.65
C LEU A 454 9.58 9.38 5.10
N ASN A 455 9.77 9.49 3.80
CA ASN A 455 9.51 10.69 3.02
C ASN A 455 8.83 10.29 1.71
N VAL A 456 8.21 11.23 1.03
CA VAL A 456 7.76 11.06 -0.34
C VAL A 456 8.28 12.24 -1.17
N TYR A 457 8.77 11.93 -2.35
CA TYR A 457 9.30 12.94 -3.26
C TYR A 457 8.58 12.86 -4.60
N GLN A 458 8.30 14.02 -5.17
CA GLN A 458 8.05 14.18 -6.60
C GLN A 458 9.38 14.48 -7.29
N TRP A 459 9.77 13.61 -8.21
CA TRP A 459 11.00 13.71 -8.99
C TRP A 459 10.66 14.08 -10.42
N THR A 460 11.26 15.12 -10.93
CA THR A 460 11.19 15.46 -12.35
C THR A 460 12.49 15.08 -13.02
N PHE A 461 12.39 14.20 -14.01
CA PHE A 461 13.52 13.78 -14.85
C PHE A 461 13.34 14.29 -16.26
N ILE A 462 14.46 14.59 -16.92
CA ILE A 462 14.52 14.84 -18.36
C ILE A 462 15.30 13.70 -19.01
N ASN A 463 14.77 13.17 -20.11
CA ASN A 463 15.48 12.20 -20.92
C ASN A 463 16.54 12.92 -21.78
N LYS A 464 17.82 12.68 -21.46
CA LYS A 464 18.97 13.26 -22.17
C LYS A 464 19.52 12.34 -23.28
N ALA A 465 18.78 11.30 -23.68
CA ALA A 465 19.14 10.55 -24.86
C ALA A 465 19.28 11.49 -26.08
N ALA A 466 20.23 11.19 -26.94
CA ALA A 466 20.29 11.89 -28.22
C ALA A 466 19.02 11.58 -29.03
N PRO A 467 18.54 12.54 -29.86
CA PRO A 467 17.37 12.33 -30.68
C PRO A 467 17.55 11.19 -31.67
#